data_0336f8e7da331181eadbb85d8684f9eb
#
_entry.id   0336f8e7da331181eadbb85d8684f9eb
#
_cell.length_a   1.000
_cell.length_b   1.000
_cell.length_c   1.000
_cell.angle_alpha   90.00
_cell.angle_beta   90.00
_cell.angle_gamma   90.00
#
_symmetry.space_group_name_H-M   'P 1'
#
loop_
_entity.id
_entity.type
_entity.pdbx_description
1 polymer ?
#
loop_
_entity_poly.entity_id
_entity_poly.type
_entity_poly.pdbx_seq_one_letter_code
_entity_poly.pdbx_strand_id
1 'polypeptide(L)'
;MVVNHLKSKRFDDKIYSKNQPVKRKSEDLRIPEGKYVGQFLKEINKQKPNAIILSMGDMNDFEFSPTLKAMKTNLMVSAVESLPKNQRHTYVYQGNSQVLDNLLVNKKYAKGMKVDILNINSEFTISQGYFSDHDPVYMQINVK
;
A
#
# COMPACT_ATOMS: atom_id res chain seq x y z
N MET A 1 4.59 -13.13 7.36
CA MET A 1 4.27 -12.29 6.20
C MET A 1 2.80 -12.45 5.85
N VAL A 2 2.10 -11.35 5.56
CA VAL A 2 0.69 -11.31 5.11
C VAL A 2 0.67 -10.63 3.75
N VAL A 3 0.13 -11.28 2.74
CA VAL A 3 -0.01 -10.74 1.38
C VAL A 3 -1.45 -10.34 1.17
N ASN A 4 -1.68 -9.16 0.60
CA ASN A 4 -3.00 -8.58 0.42
C ASN A 4 -3.22 -8.14 -1.02
N HIS A 5 -4.47 -8.22 -1.45
CA HIS A 5 -4.97 -7.55 -2.64
C HIS A 5 -6.40 -7.10 -2.29
N LEU A 6 -6.53 -5.82 -1.90
CA LEU A 6 -7.80 -5.29 -1.39
C LEU A 6 -8.73 -4.88 -2.52
N LYS A 7 -9.97 -4.56 -2.18
CA LYS A 7 -10.99 -4.16 -3.14
C LYS A 7 -10.57 -2.98 -4.01
N SER A 8 -10.59 -3.18 -5.32
CA SER A 8 -10.21 -2.16 -6.31
C SER A 8 -11.17 -0.97 -6.33
N LYS A 9 -10.69 0.19 -6.81
CA LYS A 9 -11.47 1.43 -6.99
C LYS A 9 -12.40 1.42 -8.20
N ARG A 10 -12.59 0.28 -8.87
CA ARG A 10 -13.26 0.17 -10.19
C ARG A 10 -14.66 0.81 -10.25
N PHE A 11 -15.38 0.89 -9.14
CA PHE A 11 -16.76 1.43 -9.09
C PHE A 11 -16.85 2.79 -8.40
N ASP A 12 -15.73 3.43 -8.13
CA ASP A 12 -15.70 4.78 -7.59
C ASP A 12 -15.96 5.80 -8.71
N ASP A 13 -16.56 6.93 -8.36
CA ASP A 13 -16.70 8.04 -9.28
C ASP A 13 -15.30 8.54 -9.70
N LYS A 14 -15.18 8.96 -10.95
CA LYS A 14 -13.96 9.61 -11.44
C LYS A 14 -13.77 10.95 -10.73
N ILE A 15 -12.52 11.39 -10.56
CA ILE A 15 -12.17 12.68 -9.93
C ILE A 15 -12.94 13.84 -10.57
N TYR A 16 -13.14 13.79 -11.90
CA TYR A 16 -13.85 14.79 -12.69
C TYR A 16 -15.34 14.47 -12.89
N SER A 17 -15.92 13.63 -12.03
CA SER A 17 -17.36 13.36 -12.05
C SER A 17 -18.14 14.65 -11.80
N LYS A 18 -19.29 14.79 -12.50
CA LYS A 18 -20.25 15.86 -12.23
C LYS A 18 -20.81 15.81 -10.80
N ASN A 19 -20.74 14.66 -10.15
CA ASN A 19 -21.15 14.47 -8.77
C ASN A 19 -19.98 14.88 -7.84
N GLN A 20 -20.18 15.91 -7.05
CA GLN A 20 -19.21 16.35 -6.06
C GLN A 20 -19.86 16.44 -4.67
N PRO A 21 -19.23 15.92 -3.63
CA PRO A 21 -17.99 15.14 -3.64
C PRO A 21 -18.16 13.80 -4.35
N VAL A 22 -17.08 13.29 -4.96
CA VAL A 22 -17.07 11.99 -5.66
C VAL A 22 -17.47 10.85 -4.71
N LYS A 23 -18.31 9.94 -5.18
CA LYS A 23 -18.74 8.77 -4.41
C LYS A 23 -17.67 7.66 -4.51
N ARG A 24 -17.19 7.21 -3.38
CA ARG A 24 -16.16 6.17 -3.25
C ARG A 24 -16.77 4.87 -2.73
N LYS A 25 -17.65 4.27 -3.51
CA LYS A 25 -18.38 3.05 -3.12
C LYS A 25 -17.47 1.87 -2.76
N SER A 26 -16.28 1.81 -3.35
CA SER A 26 -15.33 0.74 -3.03
C SER A 26 -14.80 0.82 -1.60
N GLU A 27 -14.82 2.00 -0.96
CA GLU A 27 -14.40 2.19 0.43
C GLU A 27 -15.30 1.43 1.42
N ASP A 28 -16.58 1.20 1.08
CA ASP A 28 -17.54 0.43 1.90
C ASP A 28 -17.06 -1.01 2.15
N LEU A 29 -16.24 -1.56 1.25
CA LEU A 29 -15.61 -2.86 1.40
C LEU A 29 -14.15 -2.73 1.84
N ARG A 30 -13.38 -1.87 1.19
CA ARG A 30 -11.94 -1.77 1.41
C ARG A 30 -11.56 -1.30 2.83
N ILE A 31 -12.33 -0.37 3.43
CA ILE A 31 -12.08 0.05 4.81
C ILE A 31 -12.30 -1.09 5.81
N PRO A 32 -13.41 -1.87 5.77
CA PRO A 32 -13.54 -3.09 6.57
C PRO A 32 -12.42 -4.12 6.35
N GLU A 33 -12.01 -4.36 5.10
CA GLU A 33 -10.86 -5.23 4.80
C GLU A 33 -9.60 -4.75 5.52
N GLY A 34 -9.27 -3.46 5.41
CA GLY A 34 -8.13 -2.85 6.10
C GLY A 34 -8.20 -2.97 7.62
N LYS A 35 -9.40 -2.80 8.21
CA LYS A 35 -9.62 -3.01 9.66
C LYS A 35 -9.37 -4.46 10.07
N TYR A 36 -9.87 -5.42 9.28
CA TYR A 36 -9.66 -6.84 9.54
C TYR A 36 -8.18 -7.21 9.50
N VAL A 37 -7.46 -6.79 8.47
CA VAL A 37 -6.01 -6.99 8.38
C VAL A 37 -5.28 -6.37 9.57
N GLY A 38 -5.61 -5.12 9.91
CA GLY A 38 -4.99 -4.44 11.06
C GLY A 38 -5.22 -5.16 12.40
N GLN A 39 -6.41 -5.72 12.62
CA GLN A 39 -6.70 -6.54 13.80
C GLN A 39 -5.89 -7.84 13.80
N PHE A 40 -5.82 -8.51 12.66
CA PHE A 40 -5.04 -9.73 12.50
C PHE A 40 -3.56 -9.51 12.79
N LEU A 41 -2.98 -8.41 12.28
CA LEU A 41 -1.59 -8.05 12.56
C LEU A 41 -1.34 -7.79 14.06
N LYS A 42 -2.30 -7.15 14.75
CA LYS A 42 -2.23 -6.96 16.20
C LYS A 42 -2.25 -8.29 16.95
N GLU A 43 -3.09 -9.22 16.53
CA GLU A 43 -3.20 -10.54 17.17
C GLU A 43 -1.89 -11.34 16.99
N ILE A 44 -1.31 -11.32 15.79
CA ILE A 44 0.02 -11.93 15.56
C ILE A 44 1.08 -11.31 16.49
N ASN A 45 1.08 -9.98 16.61
CA ASN A 45 2.06 -9.30 17.47
C ASN A 45 1.87 -9.64 18.95
N LYS A 46 0.63 -9.81 19.39
CA LYS A 46 0.31 -10.23 20.77
C LYS A 46 0.82 -11.63 21.05
N GLN A 47 0.61 -12.57 20.12
CA GLN A 47 1.04 -13.96 20.26
C GLN A 47 2.56 -14.12 20.09
N LYS A 48 3.17 -13.31 19.24
CA LYS A 48 4.60 -13.37 18.89
C LYS A 48 5.23 -11.97 18.89
N PRO A 49 5.45 -11.37 20.07
CA PRO A 49 5.88 -9.95 20.18
C PRO A 49 7.26 -9.66 19.61
N ASN A 50 8.07 -10.69 19.40
CA ASN A 50 9.41 -10.58 18.81
C ASN A 50 9.45 -10.97 17.32
N ALA A 51 8.31 -11.31 16.71
CA ALA A 51 8.28 -11.63 15.30
C ALA A 51 8.42 -10.37 14.42
N ILE A 52 9.12 -10.51 13.31
CA ILE A 52 9.09 -9.55 12.23
C ILE A 52 7.78 -9.76 11.50
N ILE A 53 6.94 -8.72 11.48
CA ILE A 53 5.61 -8.76 10.84
C ILE A 53 5.66 -7.87 9.60
N LEU A 54 5.36 -8.46 8.45
CA LEU A 54 5.26 -7.78 7.17
C LEU A 54 3.85 -7.96 6.61
N SER A 55 3.26 -6.90 6.09
CA SER A 55 1.99 -6.92 5.34
C SER A 55 2.20 -6.15 4.05
N MET A 56 2.03 -6.80 2.89
CA MET A 56 2.41 -6.25 1.60
C MET A 56 1.40 -6.59 0.51
N GLY A 57 1.45 -5.84 -0.59
CA GLY A 57 0.69 -6.07 -1.81
C GLY A 57 -0.07 -4.84 -2.29
N ASP A 58 -0.96 -5.04 -3.25
CA ASP A 58 -1.85 -4.00 -3.76
C ASP A 58 -2.99 -3.74 -2.76
N MET A 59 -2.89 -2.61 -2.09
CA MET A 59 -3.92 -2.19 -1.12
C MET A 59 -5.06 -1.43 -1.81
N ASN A 60 -4.93 -1.17 -3.13
CA ASN A 60 -5.89 -0.41 -3.91
C ASN A 60 -6.29 0.92 -3.24
N ASP A 61 -5.41 1.47 -2.41
CA ASP A 61 -5.66 2.73 -1.70
C ASP A 61 -4.36 3.46 -1.36
N PHE A 62 -4.49 4.76 -1.15
CA PHE A 62 -3.35 5.64 -0.90
C PHE A 62 -2.80 5.48 0.53
N GLU A 63 -1.52 5.78 0.72
CA GLU A 63 -0.83 5.67 2.01
C GLU A 63 -1.47 6.51 3.14
N PHE A 64 -2.17 7.60 2.77
CA PHE A 64 -2.88 8.48 3.70
C PHE A 64 -4.35 8.12 3.93
N SER A 65 -4.88 7.09 3.25
CA SER A 65 -6.30 6.72 3.28
C SER A 65 -6.77 6.16 4.63
N PRO A 66 -8.09 6.16 4.91
CA PRO A 66 -8.65 5.47 6.07
C PRO A 66 -8.30 3.98 6.10
N THR A 67 -8.25 3.32 4.93
CA THR A 67 -7.87 1.91 4.80
C THR A 67 -6.47 1.66 5.33
N LEU A 68 -5.47 2.40 4.81
CA LEU A 68 -4.07 2.23 5.23
C LEU A 68 -3.86 2.64 6.70
N LYS A 69 -4.58 3.66 7.19
CA LYS A 69 -4.58 4.02 8.61
C LYS A 69 -5.08 2.88 9.49
N ALA A 70 -6.16 2.18 9.06
CA ALA A 70 -6.71 1.05 9.78
C ALA A 70 -5.76 -0.16 9.78
N MET A 71 -5.08 -0.44 8.67
CA MET A 71 -4.06 -1.50 8.56
C MET A 71 -2.82 -1.21 9.41
N LYS A 72 -2.31 0.02 9.36
CA LYS A 72 -1.11 0.42 10.14
C LYS A 72 -1.36 0.32 11.64
N THR A 73 -2.57 0.64 12.09
CA THR A 73 -2.87 0.73 13.53
C THR A 73 -1.81 1.58 14.25
N ASN A 74 -1.45 1.24 15.50
CA ASN A 74 -0.27 1.82 16.18
C ASN A 74 0.98 0.94 16.07
N LEU A 75 0.88 -0.20 15.37
CA LEU A 75 1.91 -1.23 15.30
C LEU A 75 2.83 -1.09 14.09
N MET A 76 2.25 -0.77 12.92
CA MET A 76 2.95 -0.81 11.65
C MET A 76 3.30 0.58 11.13
N VAL A 77 4.33 0.64 10.30
CA VAL A 77 4.66 1.80 9.44
C VAL A 77 4.70 1.35 7.98
N SER A 78 4.40 2.26 7.06
CA SER A 78 4.57 2.01 5.64
C SER A 78 6.03 2.30 5.26
N ALA A 79 6.65 1.34 4.59
CA ALA A 79 8.00 1.51 4.03
C ALA A 79 8.04 2.62 2.98
N VAL A 80 7.01 2.69 2.12
CA VAL A 80 6.92 3.71 1.06
C VAL A 80 6.87 5.12 1.64
N GLU A 81 6.27 5.34 2.81
CA GLU A 81 6.23 6.66 3.45
C GLU A 81 7.61 7.17 3.87
N SER A 82 8.65 6.34 3.90
CA SER A 82 10.03 6.77 4.16
C SER A 82 10.72 7.42 2.95
N LEU A 83 10.20 7.21 1.75
CA LEU A 83 10.69 7.83 0.52
C LEU A 83 10.25 9.30 0.42
N PRO A 84 10.98 10.15 -0.31
CA PRO A 84 10.51 11.48 -0.70
C PRO A 84 9.19 11.38 -1.50
N LYS A 85 8.28 12.34 -1.34
CA LYS A 85 6.95 12.29 -1.98
C LYS A 85 7.00 12.15 -3.51
N ASN A 86 7.95 12.82 -4.14
CA ASN A 86 8.16 12.78 -5.60
C ASN A 86 8.73 11.45 -6.13
N GLN A 87 9.09 10.53 -5.24
CA GLN A 87 9.58 9.19 -5.57
C GLN A 87 8.57 8.09 -5.19
N ARG A 88 7.37 8.48 -4.75
CA ARG A 88 6.35 7.55 -4.28
C ARG A 88 5.31 7.33 -5.35
N HIS A 89 5.51 6.38 -6.26
CA HIS A 89 4.44 5.86 -7.10
C HIS A 89 4.73 4.41 -7.48
N THR A 90 3.68 3.63 -7.52
CA THR A 90 3.71 2.22 -7.91
C THR A 90 2.76 1.93 -9.06
N TYR A 91 1.97 2.93 -9.45
CA TYR A 91 0.95 2.81 -10.47
C TYR A 91 0.69 4.17 -11.13
N VAL A 92 0.45 4.19 -12.43
CA VAL A 92 0.08 5.42 -13.16
C VAL A 92 -1.30 5.24 -13.79
N TYR A 93 -2.25 6.09 -13.41
CA TYR A 93 -3.60 6.07 -13.96
C TYR A 93 -3.99 7.41 -14.55
N GLN A 94 -4.28 7.44 -15.86
CA GLN A 94 -4.65 8.65 -16.59
C GLN A 94 -3.67 9.82 -16.37
N GLY A 95 -2.36 9.53 -16.38
CA GLY A 95 -1.29 10.50 -16.13
C GLY A 95 -1.08 10.89 -14.67
N ASN A 96 -1.78 10.26 -13.72
CA ASN A 96 -1.62 10.52 -12.29
C ASN A 96 -0.84 9.38 -11.63
N SER A 97 0.32 9.72 -11.09
CA SER A 97 1.15 8.81 -10.28
C SER A 97 0.49 8.53 -8.93
N GLN A 98 0.36 7.25 -8.57
CA GLN A 98 -0.35 6.79 -7.37
C GLN A 98 0.47 5.74 -6.62
N VAL A 99 0.35 5.73 -5.30
CA VAL A 99 0.86 4.64 -4.45
C VAL A 99 -0.32 3.73 -4.13
N LEU A 100 -0.40 2.57 -4.77
CA LEU A 100 -1.42 1.54 -4.49
C LEU A 100 -0.80 0.34 -3.79
N ASP A 101 0.46 0.03 -4.09
CA ASP A 101 1.20 -1.05 -3.49
C ASP A 101 1.94 -0.55 -2.25
N ASN A 102 1.76 -1.24 -1.15
CA ASN A 102 2.37 -0.89 0.12
C ASN A 102 3.07 -2.08 0.76
N LEU A 103 4.13 -1.78 1.48
CA LEU A 103 4.85 -2.71 2.31
C LEU A 103 4.87 -2.15 3.74
N LEU A 104 4.10 -2.79 4.62
CA LEU A 104 4.01 -2.43 6.02
C LEU A 104 4.94 -3.32 6.84
N VAL A 105 5.68 -2.73 7.76
CA VAL A 105 6.55 -3.42 8.70
C VAL A 105 6.25 -2.95 10.12
N ASN A 106 6.36 -3.82 11.11
CA ASN A 106 6.18 -3.40 12.49
C ASN A 106 7.30 -2.43 12.93
N LYS A 107 6.91 -1.36 13.62
CA LYS A 107 7.76 -0.22 14.01
C LYS A 107 9.10 -0.62 14.62
N LYS A 108 9.10 -1.72 15.40
CA LYS A 108 10.29 -2.26 16.06
C LYS A 108 11.44 -2.54 15.08
N TYR A 109 11.12 -2.93 13.85
CA TYR A 109 12.09 -3.33 12.82
C TYR A 109 12.26 -2.32 11.69
N ALA A 110 11.57 -1.18 11.75
CA ALA A 110 11.63 -0.16 10.70
C ALA A 110 12.89 0.71 10.75
N LYS A 111 13.60 0.75 11.89
CA LYS A 111 14.80 1.58 12.04
C LYS A 111 15.92 1.10 11.12
N GLY A 112 16.38 2.00 10.24
CA GLY A 112 17.48 1.70 9.31
C GLY A 112 17.05 0.86 8.11
N MET A 113 15.74 0.70 7.84
CA MET A 113 15.29 0.05 6.62
C MET A 113 15.72 0.86 5.39
N LYS A 114 16.06 0.15 4.32
CA LYS A 114 16.27 0.73 2.99
C LYS A 114 15.05 0.39 2.14
N VAL A 115 14.52 1.36 1.44
CA VAL A 115 13.30 1.22 0.63
C VAL A 115 13.53 1.78 -0.75
N ASP A 116 12.98 1.14 -1.76
CA ASP A 116 12.99 1.62 -3.14
C ASP A 116 11.72 1.17 -3.87
N ILE A 117 11.35 1.88 -4.92
CA ILE A 117 10.32 1.49 -5.88
C ILE A 117 11.03 1.33 -7.22
N LEU A 118 10.97 0.11 -7.76
CA LEU A 118 11.63 -0.19 -9.03
C LEU A 118 10.71 0.23 -10.18
N ASN A 119 10.92 1.42 -10.73
CA ASN A 119 10.12 2.00 -11.82
C ASN A 119 10.46 1.31 -13.17
N ILE A 120 10.00 0.07 -13.31
CA ILE A 120 10.28 -0.81 -14.45
C ILE A 120 9.03 -1.20 -15.25
N ASN A 121 7.86 -0.79 -14.78
CA ASN A 121 6.58 -1.18 -15.38
C ASN A 121 5.65 0.01 -15.62
N SER A 122 5.22 0.72 -14.55
CA SER A 122 4.08 1.66 -14.59
C SER A 122 4.26 2.86 -15.53
N GLU A 123 5.50 3.21 -15.87
CA GLU A 123 5.87 4.29 -16.80
C GLU A 123 6.00 3.83 -18.25
N PHE A 124 5.95 2.52 -18.51
CA PHE A 124 6.13 1.95 -19.83
C PHE A 124 4.81 1.51 -20.45
N THR A 125 4.79 1.41 -21.78
CA THR A 125 3.67 0.87 -22.54
C THR A 125 3.87 -0.62 -22.84
N ILE A 126 2.80 -1.32 -23.21
CA ILE A 126 2.87 -2.72 -23.65
C ILE A 126 3.91 -2.90 -24.77
N SER A 127 3.97 -1.98 -25.72
CA SER A 127 4.94 -2.03 -26.81
C SER A 127 6.39 -1.86 -26.37
N GLN A 128 6.62 -1.32 -25.19
CA GLN A 128 7.93 -1.17 -24.55
C GLN A 128 8.29 -2.36 -23.64
N GLY A 129 7.40 -3.36 -23.55
CA GLY A 129 7.69 -4.63 -22.90
C GLY A 129 7.48 -4.64 -21.39
N TYR A 130 6.53 -3.85 -20.85
CA TYR A 130 6.20 -3.98 -19.43
C TYR A 130 5.51 -5.33 -19.12
N PHE A 131 5.72 -5.85 -17.92
CA PHE A 131 5.14 -7.11 -17.46
C PHE A 131 3.95 -6.91 -16.52
N SER A 132 3.77 -5.71 -15.98
CA SER A 132 2.71 -5.32 -15.06
C SER A 132 2.41 -3.83 -15.25
N ASP A 133 1.23 -3.39 -14.90
CA ASP A 133 0.89 -1.97 -14.76
C ASP A 133 1.27 -1.42 -13.36
N HIS A 134 1.83 -2.26 -12.50
CA HIS A 134 2.36 -1.89 -11.19
C HIS A 134 3.87 -2.06 -11.10
N ASP A 135 4.51 -1.19 -10.30
CA ASP A 135 5.93 -1.28 -9.97
C ASP A 135 6.16 -2.00 -8.65
N PRO A 136 7.19 -2.87 -8.57
CA PRO A 136 7.50 -3.56 -7.33
C PRO A 136 8.12 -2.63 -6.28
N VAL A 137 7.68 -2.80 -5.05
CA VAL A 137 8.27 -2.14 -3.87
C VAL A 137 9.31 -3.04 -3.24
N TYR A 138 10.51 -2.54 -3.07
CA TYR A 138 11.61 -3.21 -2.40
C TYR A 138 11.83 -2.67 -1.01
N MET A 139 12.09 -3.55 -0.05
CA MET A 139 12.53 -3.17 1.30
C MET A 139 13.59 -4.12 1.83
N GLN A 140 14.64 -3.55 2.38
CA GLN A 140 15.66 -4.28 3.17
C GLN A 140 15.57 -3.84 4.62
N ILE A 141 15.49 -4.80 5.54
CA ILE A 141 15.52 -4.57 7.00
C ILE A 141 16.72 -5.28 7.63
N ASN A 142 17.23 -4.70 8.71
CA ASN A 142 18.30 -5.31 9.49
C ASN A 142 17.68 -6.26 10.54
N VAL A 143 17.96 -7.53 10.43
CA VAL A 143 17.61 -8.55 11.43
C VAL A 143 18.83 -8.76 12.31
N LYS A 144 18.73 -8.34 13.59
CA LYS A 144 19.76 -8.64 14.60
C LYS A 144 19.37 -9.87 15.39
#